data_12f03cd544a8763888ccbd669ad695d1
#
_entry.id   12f03cd544a8763888ccbd669ad695d1
#
_cell.length_a   1.000
_cell.length_b   1.000
_cell.length_c   1.000
_cell.angle_alpha   90.00
_cell.angle_beta   90.00
_cell.angle_gamma   90.00
#
_symmetry.space_group_name_H-M   'P 1'
#
loop_
_entity.id
_entity.type
_entity.pdbx_description
1 polymer ?
#
loop_
_entity_poly.entity_id
_entity_poly.type
_entity_poly.pdbx_seq_one_letter_code
_entity_poly.pdbx_strand_id
1 'polypeptide(L)'
;MQLKDIHNQIPQKRRKILGPLARALLKKQRWKIIGEIPNINKMVLIGAPHTAYRDAWFGLLAILSLDIKVKFFGAKWMFTRLPSPIHFSKNLDRQGIPWPFGWLQKYLILRLGGIPVLREVRKGLINSATTTLKELDSFILCIAPEGGLKHVETLKSGYYYISKELDIPYVPIEIDFKNKRFKIHKPRKVLDTFEKDSLEVKKIFDGVVGCKRTFKR
;
A
#
# COMPACT_ATOMS: atom_id res chain seq x y z
N MET A 1 20.75 5.76 8.52
CA MET A 1 20.60 4.67 9.47
C MET A 1 20.49 3.38 8.67
N GLN A 2 21.51 2.51 8.70
CA GLN A 2 21.48 1.19 8.07
C GLN A 2 20.69 0.28 9.01
N LEU A 3 19.58 -0.29 8.53
CA LEU A 3 18.85 -1.38 9.20
C LEU A 3 19.73 -2.65 9.13
N LYS A 4 20.85 -2.66 9.86
CA LYS A 4 21.65 -3.86 10.08
C LYS A 4 21.08 -4.60 11.28
N ASP A 5 20.69 -5.83 11.04
CA ASP A 5 20.61 -6.94 12.00
C ASP A 5 19.49 -7.01 13.06
N ILE A 6 18.40 -6.21 12.97
CA ILE A 6 17.34 -6.25 14.01
C ILE A 6 16.07 -6.99 13.53
N HIS A 7 15.91 -7.27 12.23
CA HIS A 7 14.62 -7.75 11.69
C HIS A 7 14.74 -9.10 10.96
N ASN A 8 14.88 -10.20 11.71
CA ASN A 8 15.00 -11.56 11.13
C ASN A 8 13.70 -12.08 10.50
N GLN A 9 12.53 -11.55 10.89
CA GLN A 9 11.22 -12.07 10.49
C GLN A 9 10.59 -11.33 9.33
N ILE A 10 10.95 -10.07 9.09
CA ILE A 10 10.39 -9.26 8.01
C ILE A 10 10.90 -9.76 6.65
N PRO A 11 10.01 -9.93 5.64
CA PRO A 11 10.44 -10.23 4.28
C PRO A 11 11.28 -9.08 3.72
N GLN A 12 12.58 -9.31 3.58
CA GLN A 12 13.55 -8.33 3.08
C GLN A 12 14.02 -8.67 1.67
N LYS A 13 14.42 -7.62 0.94
CA LYS A 13 15.09 -7.74 -0.36
C LYS A 13 16.11 -6.62 -0.48
N ARG A 14 17.36 -6.92 -0.11
CA ARG A 14 18.45 -5.95 -0.28
C ARG A 14 18.59 -5.56 -1.75
N ARG A 15 18.47 -4.26 -2.02
CA ARG A 15 18.56 -3.67 -3.36
C ARG A 15 19.81 -2.81 -3.45
N LYS A 16 20.89 -3.38 -4.01
CA LYS A 16 22.21 -2.72 -4.07
C LYS A 16 22.20 -1.35 -4.78
N ILE A 17 21.34 -1.15 -5.75
CA ILE A 17 21.23 0.09 -6.54
C ILE A 17 19.96 0.87 -6.18
N LEU A 18 18.79 0.22 -6.26
CA LEU A 18 17.51 0.91 -6.08
C LEU A 18 17.29 1.41 -4.66
N GLY A 19 17.79 0.71 -3.64
CA GLY A 19 17.68 1.13 -2.24
C GLY A 19 18.42 2.46 -1.98
N PRO A 20 19.74 2.54 -2.25
CA PRO A 20 20.48 3.81 -2.13
C PRO A 20 19.90 4.95 -2.97
N LEU A 21 19.48 4.68 -4.20
CA LEU A 21 18.83 5.68 -5.06
C LEU A 21 17.51 6.19 -4.45
N ALA A 22 16.68 5.30 -3.96
CA ALA A 22 15.42 5.68 -3.31
C ALA A 22 15.66 6.53 -2.05
N ARG A 23 16.65 6.17 -1.22
CA ARG A 23 17.07 6.98 -0.06
C ARG A 23 17.54 8.37 -0.48
N ALA A 24 18.38 8.47 -1.53
CA ALA A 24 18.85 9.75 -2.06
C ALA A 24 17.70 10.62 -2.58
N LEU A 25 16.75 10.02 -3.32
CA LEU A 25 15.57 10.73 -3.85
C LEU A 25 14.65 11.23 -2.73
N LEU A 26 14.37 10.41 -1.72
CA LEU A 26 13.57 10.83 -0.55
C LEU A 26 14.27 11.98 0.19
N LYS A 27 15.58 11.86 0.43
CA LYS A 27 16.39 12.91 1.07
C LYS A 27 16.36 14.23 0.26
N LYS A 28 16.59 14.17 -1.07
CA LYS A 28 16.54 15.34 -1.96
C LYS A 28 15.19 16.04 -1.90
N GLN A 29 14.10 15.29 -1.78
CA GLN A 29 12.75 15.83 -1.70
C GLN A 29 12.30 16.14 -0.25
N ARG A 30 13.21 15.99 0.72
CA ARG A 30 13.01 16.24 2.16
C ARG A 30 11.91 15.34 2.79
N TRP A 31 11.70 14.13 2.25
CA TRP A 31 10.82 13.16 2.84
C TRP A 31 11.51 12.40 3.96
N LYS A 32 10.78 12.16 5.05
CA LYS A 32 11.26 11.42 6.23
C LYS A 32 10.38 10.20 6.48
N ILE A 33 10.97 9.15 7.02
CA ILE A 33 10.25 7.99 7.56
C ILE A 33 10.39 8.07 9.07
N ILE A 34 9.27 8.10 9.79
CA ILE A 34 9.18 8.21 11.24
C ILE A 34 8.53 6.94 11.77
N GLY A 35 9.09 6.37 12.83
CA GLY A 35 8.72 5.07 13.35
C GLY A 35 9.47 3.94 12.65
N GLU A 36 9.17 2.71 13.03
CA GLU A 36 9.84 1.50 12.57
C GLU A 36 8.82 0.49 12.07
N ILE A 37 9.20 -0.25 11.02
CA ILE A 37 8.43 -1.41 10.60
C ILE A 37 8.60 -2.49 11.67
N PRO A 38 7.50 -3.01 12.25
CA PRO A 38 7.59 -4.00 13.32
C PRO A 38 8.19 -5.31 12.78
N ASN A 39 8.99 -5.98 13.61
CA ASN A 39 9.64 -7.25 13.25
C ASN A 39 8.64 -8.42 13.31
N ILE A 40 7.72 -8.46 12.35
CA ILE A 40 6.63 -9.45 12.25
C ILE A 40 6.67 -10.05 10.86
N ASN A 41 6.57 -11.39 10.77
CA ASN A 41 6.66 -12.12 9.50
C ASN A 41 5.45 -11.92 8.58
N LYS A 42 4.24 -11.72 9.14
CA LYS A 42 3.00 -11.49 8.38
C LYS A 42 2.26 -10.28 8.92
N MET A 43 2.01 -9.28 8.06
CA MET A 43 1.26 -8.09 8.46
C MET A 43 0.60 -7.41 7.26
N VAL A 44 -0.42 -6.61 7.54
CA VAL A 44 -1.03 -5.69 6.58
C VAL A 44 -0.58 -4.27 6.89
N LEU A 45 0.00 -3.56 5.92
CA LEU A 45 0.26 -2.12 6.01
C LEU A 45 -0.92 -1.37 5.38
N ILE A 46 -1.55 -0.49 6.14
CA ILE A 46 -2.62 0.37 5.62
C ILE A 46 -2.12 1.79 5.49
N GLY A 47 -2.02 2.28 4.24
CA GLY A 47 -1.52 3.63 3.94
C GLY A 47 -2.66 4.58 3.58
N ALA A 48 -2.75 5.71 4.28
CA ALA A 48 -3.68 6.78 3.97
C ALA A 48 -3.09 8.18 4.34
N PRO A 49 -3.61 9.25 3.72
CA PRO A 49 -4.57 9.29 2.61
C PRO A 49 -3.95 8.89 1.27
N HIS A 50 -4.73 8.23 0.40
CA HIS A 50 -4.33 7.89 -0.96
C HIS A 50 -5.14 8.74 -1.96
N THR A 51 -4.53 9.84 -2.43
CA THR A 51 -5.24 10.92 -3.13
C THR A 51 -4.75 11.17 -4.55
N ALA A 52 -3.57 10.65 -4.87
CA ALA A 52 -2.93 10.84 -6.17
C ALA A 52 -1.96 9.69 -6.49
N TYR A 53 -1.60 9.52 -7.76
CA TYR A 53 -0.54 8.58 -8.16
C TYR A 53 0.83 8.91 -7.55
N ARG A 54 1.04 10.17 -7.16
CA ARG A 54 2.27 10.60 -6.46
C ARG A 54 2.41 9.93 -5.10
N ASP A 55 1.30 9.62 -4.42
CA ASP A 55 1.32 8.89 -3.15
C ASP A 55 1.93 7.50 -3.34
N ALA A 56 1.54 6.81 -4.42
CA ALA A 56 2.10 5.49 -4.77
C ALA A 56 3.59 5.59 -5.16
N TRP A 57 4.00 6.66 -5.85
CA TRP A 57 5.40 6.89 -6.17
C TRP A 57 6.26 7.06 -4.92
N PHE A 58 5.86 7.94 -3.99
CA PHE A 58 6.58 8.12 -2.73
C PHE A 58 6.53 6.86 -1.86
N GLY A 59 5.39 6.16 -1.83
CA GLY A 59 5.25 4.88 -1.15
C GLY A 59 6.22 3.83 -1.70
N LEU A 60 6.37 3.75 -3.03
CA LEU A 60 7.37 2.87 -3.67
C LEU A 60 8.80 3.26 -3.25
N LEU A 61 9.14 4.55 -3.26
CA LEU A 61 10.45 5.00 -2.79
C LEU A 61 10.69 4.64 -1.32
N ALA A 62 9.67 4.76 -0.46
CA ALA A 62 9.78 4.35 0.94
C ALA A 62 10.04 2.84 1.08
N ILE A 63 9.29 2.00 0.36
CA ILE A 63 9.46 0.54 0.33
C ILE A 63 10.86 0.15 -0.16
N LEU A 64 11.34 0.79 -1.24
CA LEU A 64 12.68 0.53 -1.79
C LEU A 64 13.78 0.99 -0.83
N SER A 65 13.59 2.15 -0.17
CA SER A 65 14.56 2.70 0.78
C SER A 65 14.72 1.86 2.04
N LEU A 66 13.66 1.19 2.47
CA LEU A 66 13.62 0.28 3.61
C LEU A 66 14.07 -1.15 3.26
N ASP A 67 14.35 -1.44 2.00
CA ASP A 67 14.73 -2.77 1.51
C ASP A 67 13.72 -3.89 1.89
N ILE A 68 12.45 -3.54 2.13
CA ILE A 68 11.38 -4.51 2.43
C ILE A 68 10.75 -5.08 1.16
N LYS A 69 10.31 -6.34 1.24
CA LYS A 69 9.56 -7.00 0.18
C LYS A 69 8.08 -6.94 0.52
N VAL A 70 7.30 -6.28 -0.32
CA VAL A 70 5.85 -6.11 -0.11
C VAL A 70 5.05 -6.77 -1.22
N LYS A 71 3.77 -7.04 -0.92
CA LYS A 71 2.72 -7.31 -1.90
C LYS A 71 1.72 -6.16 -1.86
N PHE A 72 1.08 -5.84 -2.97
CA PHE A 72 0.04 -4.81 -3.02
C PHE A 72 -0.98 -5.12 -4.11
N PHE A 73 -2.22 -4.73 -3.89
CA PHE A 73 -3.26 -4.85 -4.89
C PHE A 73 -3.22 -3.67 -5.85
N GLY A 74 -3.27 -3.96 -7.14
CA GLY A 74 -3.37 -2.96 -8.20
C GLY A 74 -4.50 -3.27 -9.17
N ALA A 75 -5.20 -2.25 -9.64
CA ALA A 75 -6.21 -2.44 -10.69
C ALA A 75 -5.56 -3.07 -11.93
N LYS A 76 -6.21 -4.05 -12.54
CA LYS A 76 -5.66 -4.84 -13.66
C LYS A 76 -5.09 -3.97 -14.77
N TRP A 77 -5.75 -2.88 -15.13
CA TRP A 77 -5.29 -1.96 -16.16
C TRP A 77 -3.93 -1.31 -15.85
N MET A 78 -3.61 -1.06 -14.56
CA MET A 78 -2.35 -0.45 -14.14
C MET A 78 -1.12 -1.30 -14.47
N PHE A 79 -1.30 -2.57 -14.81
CA PHE A 79 -0.20 -3.45 -15.17
C PHE A 79 0.24 -3.32 -16.63
N THR A 80 -0.59 -2.75 -17.49
CA THR A 80 -0.31 -2.68 -18.95
C THR A 80 -0.60 -1.33 -19.57
N ARG A 81 -1.11 -0.36 -18.80
CA ARG A 81 -1.55 0.95 -19.28
C ARG A 81 -1.02 2.06 -18.40
N LEU A 82 -0.77 3.22 -19.01
CA LEU A 82 -0.37 4.41 -18.27
C LEU A 82 -1.59 5.09 -17.61
N PRO A 83 -1.42 5.70 -16.41
CA PRO A 83 -2.47 6.51 -15.81
C PRO A 83 -2.89 7.66 -16.71
N SER A 84 -4.19 7.91 -16.80
CA SER A 84 -4.76 9.05 -17.52
C SER A 84 -5.73 9.82 -16.62
N PRO A 85 -5.72 11.15 -16.67
CA PRO A 85 -6.74 11.97 -16.02
C PRO A 85 -8.11 11.83 -16.71
N ILE A 86 -8.13 11.41 -17.97
CA ILE A 86 -9.34 11.24 -18.77
C ILE A 86 -9.79 9.79 -18.69
N HIS A 87 -11.06 9.59 -18.37
CA HIS A 87 -11.68 8.26 -18.36
C HIS A 87 -12.19 7.88 -19.74
N PHE A 88 -11.42 7.09 -20.47
CA PHE A 88 -11.80 6.63 -21.83
C PHE A 88 -12.83 5.50 -21.83
N SER A 89 -13.16 4.91 -20.70
CA SER A 89 -14.08 3.78 -20.60
C SER A 89 -14.89 3.85 -19.31
N LYS A 90 -16.16 3.47 -19.38
CA LYS A 90 -17.00 3.23 -18.19
C LYS A 90 -16.52 2.00 -17.39
N ASN A 91 -15.88 1.05 -18.05
CA ASN A 91 -15.32 -0.15 -17.42
C ASN A 91 -14.09 0.21 -16.61
N LEU A 92 -14.16 -0.01 -15.29
CA LEU A 92 -13.10 0.31 -14.33
C LEU A 92 -11.81 -0.51 -14.55
N ASP A 93 -11.89 -1.64 -15.23
CA ASP A 93 -10.75 -2.51 -15.53
C ASP A 93 -10.09 -2.20 -16.88
N ARG A 94 -10.66 -1.27 -17.67
CA ARG A 94 -10.13 -0.80 -18.97
C ARG A 94 -9.72 0.67 -18.97
N GLN A 95 -9.40 1.22 -17.80
CA GLN A 95 -8.90 2.58 -17.66
C GLN A 95 -7.47 2.73 -18.21
N GLY A 96 -7.00 3.98 -18.33
CA GLY A 96 -5.63 4.32 -18.72
C GLY A 96 -5.38 4.25 -20.24
N ILE A 97 -4.23 4.75 -20.65
CA ILE A 97 -3.79 4.83 -22.04
C ILE A 97 -2.93 3.60 -22.37
N PRO A 98 -3.26 2.82 -23.42
CA PRO A 98 -2.38 1.75 -23.90
C PRO A 98 -1.06 2.34 -24.41
N TRP A 99 0.04 1.62 -24.20
CA TRP A 99 1.36 2.02 -24.66
C TRP A 99 2.20 0.78 -25.05
N PRO A 100 3.21 0.91 -25.94
CA PRO A 100 3.88 -0.24 -26.53
C PRO A 100 4.65 -1.11 -25.52
N PHE A 101 5.09 -0.54 -24.38
CA PHE A 101 5.85 -1.27 -23.37
C PHE A 101 5.00 -1.78 -22.18
N GLY A 102 3.71 -2.00 -22.38
CA GLY A 102 2.80 -2.52 -21.36
C GLY A 102 3.24 -3.87 -20.79
N TRP A 103 3.88 -4.72 -21.60
CA TRP A 103 4.45 -5.99 -21.14
C TRP A 103 5.60 -5.80 -20.14
N LEU A 104 6.49 -4.82 -20.39
CA LEU A 104 7.59 -4.48 -19.47
C LEU A 104 7.06 -3.90 -18.16
N GLN A 105 6.06 -3.01 -18.26
CA GLN A 105 5.37 -2.46 -17.09
C GLN A 105 4.77 -3.58 -16.23
N LYS A 106 4.06 -4.53 -16.84
CA LYS A 106 3.50 -5.70 -16.16
C LYS A 106 4.58 -6.49 -15.44
N TYR A 107 5.66 -6.82 -16.13
CA TYR A 107 6.78 -7.55 -15.56
C TYR A 107 7.36 -6.83 -14.34
N LEU A 108 7.62 -5.52 -14.44
CA LEU A 108 8.17 -4.71 -13.35
C LEU A 108 7.23 -4.65 -12.14
N ILE A 109 5.93 -4.38 -12.35
CA ILE A 109 4.95 -4.30 -11.27
C ILE A 109 4.79 -5.64 -10.56
N LEU A 110 4.75 -6.75 -11.30
CA LEU A 110 4.72 -8.09 -10.70
C LEU A 110 5.98 -8.37 -9.86
N ARG A 111 7.16 -8.00 -10.35
CA ARG A 111 8.43 -8.13 -9.60
C ARG A 111 8.51 -7.25 -8.36
N LEU A 112 7.79 -6.15 -8.33
CA LEU A 112 7.63 -5.28 -7.17
C LEU A 112 6.62 -5.81 -6.15
N GLY A 113 5.90 -6.89 -6.49
CA GLY A 113 4.93 -7.54 -5.61
C GLY A 113 3.48 -7.15 -5.89
N GLY A 114 3.20 -6.54 -7.04
CA GLY A 114 1.85 -6.21 -7.46
C GLY A 114 1.01 -7.45 -7.74
N ILE A 115 -0.22 -7.44 -7.25
CA ILE A 115 -1.26 -8.46 -7.47
C ILE A 115 -2.38 -7.79 -8.27
N PRO A 116 -2.63 -8.21 -9.53
CA PRO A 116 -3.70 -7.61 -10.32
C PRO A 116 -5.06 -8.02 -9.78
N VAL A 117 -5.94 -7.03 -9.60
CA VAL A 117 -7.32 -7.26 -9.14
C VAL A 117 -8.32 -6.67 -10.12
N LEU A 118 -9.41 -7.40 -10.35
CA LEU A 118 -10.56 -6.92 -11.10
C LEU A 118 -11.48 -6.14 -10.16
N ARG A 119 -11.73 -4.87 -10.47
CA ARG A 119 -12.57 -4.02 -9.62
C ARG A 119 -14.05 -4.34 -9.73
N GLU A 120 -14.47 -4.94 -10.82
CA GLU A 120 -15.86 -5.32 -11.06
C GLU A 120 -16.23 -6.60 -10.32
N VAL A 121 -15.30 -7.54 -10.14
CA VAL A 121 -15.53 -8.83 -9.46
C VAL A 121 -15.09 -8.71 -7.99
N ARG A 122 -15.94 -8.12 -7.15
CA ARG A 122 -15.62 -7.93 -5.72
C ARG A 122 -15.85 -9.17 -4.87
N LYS A 123 -16.83 -10.02 -5.24
CA LYS A 123 -17.12 -11.28 -4.52
C LYS A 123 -15.99 -12.28 -4.76
N GLY A 124 -15.39 -12.78 -3.69
CA GLY A 124 -14.33 -13.78 -3.74
C GLY A 124 -12.89 -13.24 -3.81
N LEU A 125 -12.66 -11.93 -4.05
CA LEU A 125 -11.31 -11.38 -4.09
C LEU A 125 -10.58 -11.54 -2.74
N ILE A 126 -11.26 -11.26 -1.63
CA ILE A 126 -10.69 -11.38 -0.29
C ILE A 126 -10.35 -12.84 -0.03
N ASN A 127 -11.29 -13.77 -0.25
CA ASN A 127 -11.09 -15.20 -0.04
C ASN A 127 -9.93 -15.74 -0.89
N SER A 128 -9.87 -15.41 -2.18
CA SER A 128 -8.77 -15.83 -3.05
C SER A 128 -7.43 -15.26 -2.59
N ALA A 129 -7.40 -13.99 -2.21
CA ALA A 129 -6.19 -13.35 -1.68
C ALA A 129 -5.76 -13.99 -0.35
N THR A 130 -6.69 -14.25 0.55
CA THR A 130 -6.43 -14.87 1.86
C THR A 130 -5.89 -16.27 1.70
N THR A 131 -6.50 -17.09 0.83
CA THR A 131 -6.01 -18.45 0.53
C THR A 131 -4.55 -18.42 0.05
N THR A 132 -4.25 -17.55 -0.93
CA THR A 132 -2.86 -17.41 -1.44
C THR A 132 -1.89 -16.89 -0.37
N LEU A 133 -2.31 -15.95 0.47
CA LEU A 133 -1.47 -15.37 1.52
C LEU A 133 -1.24 -16.33 2.68
N LYS A 134 -2.19 -17.21 2.97
CA LYS A 134 -2.09 -18.21 4.05
C LYS A 134 -0.93 -19.16 3.84
N GLU A 135 -0.68 -19.54 2.59
CA GLU A 135 0.40 -20.47 2.20
C GLU A 135 1.81 -19.86 2.30
N LEU A 136 1.92 -18.53 2.46
CA LEU A 136 3.21 -17.87 2.58
C LEU A 136 3.70 -17.87 4.01
N ASP A 137 4.97 -18.19 4.23
CA ASP A 137 5.62 -18.12 5.55
C ASP A 137 5.76 -16.67 6.04
N SER A 138 6.00 -15.76 5.11
CA SER A 138 6.15 -14.34 5.44
C SER A 138 5.65 -13.43 4.32
N PHE A 139 4.96 -12.34 4.67
CA PHE A 139 4.56 -11.30 3.74
C PHE A 139 4.24 -9.98 4.43
N ILE A 140 4.36 -8.90 3.68
CA ILE A 140 3.83 -7.59 4.01
C ILE A 140 2.84 -7.22 2.90
N LEU A 141 1.57 -7.08 3.21
CA LEU A 141 0.55 -6.67 2.26
C LEU A 141 0.21 -5.20 2.44
N CYS A 142 0.48 -4.38 1.42
CA CYS A 142 0.14 -2.96 1.43
C CYS A 142 -1.25 -2.73 0.82
N ILE A 143 -2.12 -2.06 1.57
CA ILE A 143 -3.49 -1.71 1.16
C ILE A 143 -3.74 -0.23 1.40
N ALA A 144 -4.33 0.46 0.41
CA ALA A 144 -4.96 1.76 0.64
C ALA A 144 -6.42 1.52 1.08
N PRO A 145 -6.78 1.83 2.34
CA PRO A 145 -8.12 1.50 2.86
C PRO A 145 -9.23 2.31 2.19
N GLU A 146 -8.91 3.38 1.49
CA GLU A 146 -9.84 4.15 0.66
C GLU A 146 -10.21 3.41 -0.64
N GLY A 147 -9.42 2.42 -1.06
CA GLY A 147 -9.66 1.61 -2.26
C GLY A 147 -9.56 2.37 -3.59
N GLY A 148 -9.10 3.60 -3.58
CA GLY A 148 -8.92 4.47 -4.75
C GLY A 148 -8.50 5.87 -4.38
N LEU A 149 -8.43 6.78 -5.36
CA LEU A 149 -7.95 8.16 -5.18
C LEU A 149 -9.05 9.14 -4.74
N LYS A 150 -10.31 8.72 -4.79
CA LYS A 150 -11.45 9.55 -4.40
C LYS A 150 -11.69 9.45 -2.90
N HIS A 151 -12.28 10.50 -2.34
CA HIS A 151 -12.77 10.44 -0.96
C HIS A 151 -13.85 9.36 -0.83
N VAL A 152 -13.82 8.66 0.28
CA VAL A 152 -14.83 7.65 0.64
C VAL A 152 -15.30 7.90 2.07
N GLU A 153 -16.58 7.87 2.28
CA GLU A 153 -17.17 7.98 3.63
C GLU A 153 -16.89 6.71 4.45
N THR A 154 -16.89 5.55 3.79
CA THR A 154 -16.63 4.26 4.43
C THR A 154 -15.37 3.64 3.84
N LEU A 155 -14.43 3.26 4.70
CA LEU A 155 -13.23 2.54 4.30
C LEU A 155 -13.59 1.17 3.70
N LYS A 156 -12.72 0.65 2.85
CA LYS A 156 -12.86 -0.71 2.32
C LYS A 156 -12.41 -1.73 3.36
N SER A 157 -13.20 -2.76 3.54
CA SER A 157 -13.03 -3.77 4.59
C SER A 157 -11.92 -4.80 4.31
N GLY A 158 -11.24 -4.72 3.17
CA GLY A 158 -10.24 -5.72 2.76
C GLY A 158 -9.13 -5.93 3.78
N TYR A 159 -8.58 -4.88 4.38
CA TYR A 159 -7.54 -4.99 5.40
C TYR A 159 -8.08 -5.73 6.65
N TYR A 160 -9.31 -5.42 7.05
CA TYR A 160 -9.96 -5.97 8.24
C TYR A 160 -10.17 -7.49 8.10
N TYR A 161 -10.82 -7.92 7.02
CA TYR A 161 -11.11 -9.35 6.84
C TYR A 161 -9.83 -10.18 6.63
N ILE A 162 -8.85 -9.67 5.88
CA ILE A 162 -7.56 -10.36 5.72
C ILE A 162 -6.84 -10.49 7.06
N SER A 163 -6.77 -9.40 7.85
CA SER A 163 -6.14 -9.44 9.16
C SER A 163 -6.86 -10.35 10.13
N LYS A 164 -8.20 -10.36 10.13
CA LYS A 164 -9.04 -11.22 10.99
C LYS A 164 -8.90 -12.70 10.64
N GLU A 165 -8.99 -13.03 9.36
CA GLU A 165 -8.97 -14.43 8.89
C GLU A 165 -7.59 -15.08 9.07
N LEU A 166 -6.52 -14.30 8.96
CA LEU A 166 -5.14 -14.78 9.11
C LEU A 166 -4.60 -14.58 10.54
N ASP A 167 -5.36 -13.99 11.46
CA ASP A 167 -4.94 -13.55 12.81
C ASP A 167 -3.62 -12.78 12.80
N ILE A 168 -3.50 -11.82 11.88
CA ILE A 168 -2.30 -10.99 11.73
C ILE A 168 -2.59 -9.53 12.03
N PRO A 169 -1.63 -8.76 12.55
CA PRO A 169 -1.83 -7.35 12.81
C PRO A 169 -1.86 -6.52 11.52
N TYR A 170 -2.50 -5.36 11.60
CA TYR A 170 -2.31 -4.29 10.63
C TYR A 170 -1.52 -3.14 11.23
N VAL A 171 -0.80 -2.41 10.38
CA VAL A 171 0.05 -1.27 10.75
C VAL A 171 -0.38 -0.05 9.96
N PRO A 172 -0.94 0.98 10.60
CA PRO A 172 -1.26 2.23 9.92
C PRO A 172 -0.01 3.01 9.54
N ILE A 173 -0.03 3.62 8.34
CA ILE A 173 1.02 4.49 7.83
C ILE A 173 0.40 5.79 7.31
N GLU A 174 0.68 6.90 7.99
CA GLU A 174 0.30 8.22 7.48
C GLU A 174 1.20 8.61 6.29
N ILE A 175 0.57 9.08 5.22
CA ILE A 175 1.26 9.63 4.04
C ILE A 175 1.04 11.14 4.04
N ASP A 176 1.87 11.85 4.79
CA ASP A 176 1.68 13.28 5.09
C ASP A 176 2.51 14.16 4.15
N PHE A 177 1.86 14.73 3.15
CA PHE A 177 2.50 15.63 2.16
C PHE A 177 2.81 17.01 2.72
N LYS A 178 2.06 17.49 3.71
CA LYS A 178 2.33 18.79 4.35
C LYS A 178 3.67 18.76 5.07
N ASN A 179 3.91 17.70 5.84
CA ASN A 179 5.13 17.55 6.63
C ASN A 179 6.19 16.68 5.90
N LYS A 180 5.91 16.22 4.67
CA LYS A 180 6.76 15.33 3.86
C LYS A 180 7.28 14.15 4.66
N ARG A 181 6.36 13.36 5.21
CA ARG A 181 6.73 12.21 6.05
C ARG A 181 5.81 11.02 5.83
N PHE A 182 6.39 9.85 6.03
CA PHE A 182 5.68 8.62 6.36
C PHE A 182 5.77 8.42 7.86
N LYS A 183 4.65 8.29 8.54
CA LYS A 183 4.64 7.96 9.97
C LYS A 183 4.07 6.56 10.14
N ILE A 184 4.92 5.65 10.61
CA ILE A 184 4.59 4.26 10.86
C ILE A 184 4.08 4.18 12.31
N HIS A 185 2.86 3.71 12.47
CA HIS A 185 2.25 3.49 13.78
C HIS A 185 2.59 2.10 14.35
N LYS A 186 2.26 1.89 15.62
CA LYS A 186 2.36 0.57 16.23
C LYS A 186 1.39 -0.42 15.57
N PRO A 187 1.74 -1.72 15.52
CA PRO A 187 0.84 -2.76 15.02
C PRO A 187 -0.42 -2.84 15.89
N ARG A 188 -1.55 -3.11 15.26
CA ARG A 188 -2.87 -3.24 15.89
C ARG A 188 -3.52 -4.52 15.46
N LYS A 189 -4.23 -5.18 16.37
CA LYS A 189 -5.18 -6.24 16.05
C LYS A 189 -6.51 -5.62 15.64
N VAL A 190 -7.25 -6.28 14.77
CA VAL A 190 -8.61 -5.85 14.41
C VAL A 190 -9.56 -5.99 15.60
N LEU A 191 -10.52 -5.08 15.68
CA LEU A 191 -11.59 -5.13 16.68
C LEU A 191 -12.68 -6.16 16.28
N ASP A 192 -13.66 -6.37 17.16
CA ASP A 192 -14.72 -7.37 16.95
C ASP A 192 -15.50 -7.14 15.67
N THR A 193 -15.82 -5.88 15.34
CA THR A 193 -16.57 -5.51 14.13
C THR A 193 -15.79 -4.53 13.26
N PHE A 194 -16.02 -4.62 11.94
CA PHE A 194 -15.40 -3.73 10.97
C PHE A 194 -15.76 -2.25 11.22
N GLU A 195 -16.99 -1.98 11.62
CA GLU A 195 -17.48 -0.62 11.87
C GLU A 195 -16.67 0.05 12.99
N LYS A 196 -16.50 -0.65 14.13
CA LYS A 196 -15.68 -0.16 15.25
C LYS A 196 -14.23 0.04 14.84
N ASP A 197 -13.64 -0.95 14.15
CA ASP A 197 -12.25 -0.89 13.72
C ASP A 197 -12.02 0.23 12.69
N SER A 198 -12.92 0.39 11.73
CA SER A 198 -12.87 1.43 10.72
C SER A 198 -12.92 2.84 11.34
N LEU A 199 -13.71 3.04 12.40
CA LEU A 199 -13.76 4.31 13.13
C LEU A 199 -12.41 4.63 13.79
N GLU A 200 -11.76 3.64 14.42
CA GLU A 200 -10.44 3.82 15.02
C GLU A 200 -9.37 4.12 13.97
N VAL A 201 -9.41 3.43 12.83
CA VAL A 201 -8.51 3.69 11.70
C VAL A 201 -8.71 5.11 11.16
N LYS A 202 -9.95 5.57 11.03
CA LYS A 202 -10.25 6.94 10.60
C LYS A 202 -9.71 7.98 11.59
N LYS A 203 -9.79 7.75 12.90
CA LYS A 203 -9.20 8.66 13.90
C LYS A 203 -7.69 8.82 13.74
N ILE A 204 -6.96 7.74 13.38
CA ILE A 204 -5.52 7.78 13.16
C ILE A 204 -5.15 8.69 11.98
N PHE A 205 -5.93 8.64 10.91
CA PHE A 205 -5.65 9.40 9.69
C PHE A 205 -6.29 10.78 9.64
N ASP A 206 -7.16 11.10 10.60
CA ASP A 206 -7.90 12.38 10.60
C ASP A 206 -6.94 13.58 10.61
N GLY A 207 -7.18 14.52 9.71
CA GLY A 207 -6.35 15.71 9.55
C GLY A 207 -5.03 15.48 8.78
N VAL A 208 -4.67 14.26 8.41
CA VAL A 208 -3.46 14.00 7.62
C VAL A 208 -3.62 14.55 6.21
N VAL A 209 -2.66 15.36 5.77
CA VAL A 209 -2.70 16.07 4.47
C VAL A 209 -2.07 15.22 3.39
N GLY A 210 -2.89 14.64 2.51
CA GLY A 210 -2.44 13.96 1.30
C GLY A 210 -2.02 14.91 0.18
N CYS A 211 -1.65 14.35 -0.97
CA CYS A 211 -1.19 15.14 -2.12
C CYS A 211 -2.26 16.10 -2.66
N LYS A 212 -3.52 15.70 -2.70
CA LYS A 212 -4.63 16.50 -3.27
C LYS A 212 -5.71 16.89 -2.26
N ARG A 213 -5.82 16.21 -1.15
CA ARG A 213 -6.83 16.48 -0.12
C ARG A 213 -6.36 16.01 1.26
N THR A 214 -6.94 16.61 2.29
CA THR A 214 -6.80 16.15 3.67
C THR A 214 -7.72 14.95 3.91
N PHE A 215 -7.25 13.98 4.68
CA PHE A 215 -8.11 12.89 5.15
C PHE A 215 -9.12 13.47 6.14
N LYS A 216 -10.39 13.20 5.93
CA LYS A 216 -11.48 13.60 6.82
C LYS A 216 -12.14 12.34 7.38
N ARG A 217 -12.40 12.39 8.66
CA ARG A 217 -13.08 11.33 9.43
C ARG A 217 -14.52 11.08 8.98
#